data_90699962684365b5c11b4dc08e1f9a0a
#
_entry.id   90699962684365b5c11b4dc08e1f9a0a
#
_cell.length_a   1.000
_cell.length_b   1.000
_cell.length_c   1.000
_cell.angle_alpha   90.00
_cell.angle_beta   90.00
_cell.angle_gamma   90.00
#
_symmetry.space_group_name_H-M   'P 1'
#
loop_
_entity.id
_entity.type
_entity.pdbx_description
1 polymer ?
#
loop_
_entity_poly.entity_id
_entity_poly.type
_entity_poly.pdbx_seq_one_letter_code
_entity_poly.pdbx_strand_id
1 'polypeptide(L)'
;MRAFAGASEDHLGAAVAKVKQRVLPLFILMFIVNYLDRVNVGFIQQHLRTDLGLDSAAYGLGAGLFFVGYAIFEVPSNLLLQKFGARLWLTRITITWGVVASLMAFARTENEFYVLRFALGAAEAGFFPGVIYYFTRWLPSAERGKAIALFLSGSAIASILSGPL
;
A
#
# COMPACT_ATOMS: atom_id res chain seq x y z
N MET A 1 -10.83 18.53 -39.58
CA MET A 1 -10.92 17.31 -38.74
C MET A 1 -9.58 16.76 -38.29
N ARG A 2 -8.51 16.72 -39.08
CA ARG A 2 -7.18 16.22 -38.66
C ARG A 2 -6.48 17.06 -37.55
N ALA A 3 -6.68 18.36 -37.49
CA ALA A 3 -6.05 19.24 -36.49
C ALA A 3 -6.61 19.02 -35.06
N PHE A 4 -7.88 18.71 -34.91
CA PHE A 4 -8.48 18.40 -33.59
C PHE A 4 -8.09 17.01 -33.08
N ALA A 5 -7.86 16.04 -33.94
CA ALA A 5 -7.36 14.72 -33.55
C ALA A 5 -5.93 14.77 -33.02
N GLY A 6 -5.02 15.52 -33.65
CA GLY A 6 -3.65 15.70 -33.22
C GLY A 6 -3.53 16.39 -31.84
N ALA A 7 -4.30 17.44 -31.60
CA ALA A 7 -4.32 18.12 -30.30
C ALA A 7 -4.82 17.21 -29.15
N SER A 8 -5.76 16.32 -29.43
CA SER A 8 -6.25 15.33 -28.46
C SER A 8 -5.20 14.26 -28.13
N GLU A 9 -4.43 13.80 -29.11
CA GLU A 9 -3.34 12.83 -28.94
C GLU A 9 -2.17 13.42 -28.15
N ASP A 10 -1.80 14.68 -28.40
CA ASP A 10 -0.77 15.40 -27.66
C ASP A 10 -1.11 15.59 -26.18
N HIS A 11 -2.38 15.93 -25.88
CA HIS A 11 -2.84 16.05 -24.49
C HIS A 11 -2.87 14.70 -23.76
N LEU A 12 -3.24 13.63 -24.43
CA LEU A 12 -3.20 12.27 -23.89
C LEU A 12 -1.76 11.83 -23.61
N GLY A 13 -0.85 12.04 -24.57
CA GLY A 13 0.57 11.75 -24.40
C GLY A 13 1.20 12.50 -23.23
N ALA A 14 0.89 13.79 -23.09
CA ALA A 14 1.36 14.61 -21.96
C ALA A 14 0.80 14.13 -20.60
N ALA A 15 -0.46 13.71 -20.54
CA ALA A 15 -1.06 13.16 -19.33
C ALA A 15 -0.41 11.84 -18.91
N VAL A 16 -0.21 10.93 -19.87
CA VAL A 16 0.48 9.64 -19.64
C VAL A 16 1.91 9.87 -19.15
N ALA A 17 2.64 10.80 -19.77
CA ALA A 17 4.00 11.15 -19.35
C ALA A 17 4.04 11.68 -17.90
N LYS A 18 3.10 12.55 -17.52
CA LYS A 18 2.98 13.05 -16.12
C LYS A 18 2.69 11.92 -15.13
N VAL A 19 1.81 10.97 -15.47
CA VAL A 19 1.52 9.82 -14.61
C VAL A 19 2.78 8.97 -14.44
N LYS A 20 3.50 8.67 -15.52
CA LYS A 20 4.73 7.85 -15.49
C LYS A 20 5.85 8.53 -14.71
N GLN A 21 6.01 9.84 -14.83
CA GLN A 21 7.14 10.57 -14.22
C GLN A 21 6.88 10.97 -12.77
N ARG A 22 5.64 11.21 -12.37
CA ARG A 22 5.32 11.75 -11.04
C ARG A 22 4.53 10.78 -10.16
N VAL A 23 3.56 10.09 -10.72
CA VAL A 23 2.64 9.25 -9.94
C VAL A 23 3.19 7.84 -9.77
N LEU A 24 3.73 7.25 -10.83
CA LEU A 24 4.27 5.89 -10.77
C LEU A 24 5.44 5.76 -9.78
N PRO A 25 6.46 6.65 -9.75
CA PRO A 25 7.53 6.57 -8.74
C PRO A 25 7.01 6.72 -7.32
N LEU A 26 6.01 7.59 -7.10
CA LEU A 26 5.36 7.74 -5.80
C LEU A 26 4.68 6.44 -5.37
N PHE A 27 3.91 5.79 -6.25
CA PHE A 27 3.26 4.53 -5.94
C PHE A 27 4.26 3.40 -5.70
N ILE A 28 5.36 3.35 -6.43
CA ILE A 28 6.46 2.39 -6.19
C ILE A 28 7.05 2.62 -4.80
N LEU A 29 7.35 3.86 -4.44
CA LEU A 29 7.88 4.21 -3.12
C LEU A 29 6.89 3.80 -2.01
N MET A 30 5.60 4.14 -2.17
CA MET A 30 4.56 3.75 -1.22
C MET A 30 4.46 2.23 -1.10
N PHE A 31 4.58 1.49 -2.20
CA PHE A 31 4.55 0.03 -2.18
C PHE A 31 5.78 -0.58 -1.50
N ILE A 32 6.96 0.00 -1.71
CA ILE A 32 8.18 -0.40 -1.00
C ILE A 32 8.00 -0.20 0.51
N VAL A 33 7.54 0.97 0.95
CA VAL A 33 7.32 1.27 2.37
C VAL A 33 6.25 0.34 2.96
N ASN A 34 5.16 0.11 2.25
CA ASN A 34 4.10 -0.81 2.64
C ASN A 34 4.62 -2.25 2.82
N TYR A 35 5.47 -2.70 1.91
CA TYR A 35 6.07 -4.03 1.99
C TYR A 35 7.07 -4.13 3.14
N LEU A 36 7.90 -3.10 3.33
CA LEU A 36 8.83 -3.03 4.46
C LEU A 36 8.11 -3.09 5.81
N ASP A 37 6.97 -2.38 5.95
CA ASP A 37 6.17 -2.39 7.16
C ASP A 37 5.65 -3.81 7.50
N ARG A 38 5.25 -4.58 6.50
CA ARG A 38 4.84 -5.98 6.67
C ARG A 38 6.00 -6.91 7.06
N VAL A 39 7.16 -6.71 6.48
CA VAL A 39 8.34 -7.55 6.72
C VAL A 39 9.03 -7.18 8.02
N ASN A 40 9.10 -5.88 8.36
CA ASN A 40 9.76 -5.38 9.58
C ASN A 40 9.18 -5.97 10.87
N VAL A 41 7.90 -6.30 10.90
CA VAL A 41 7.30 -6.98 12.06
C VAL A 41 7.99 -8.31 12.36
N GLY A 42 8.50 -9.01 11.33
CA GLY A 42 9.32 -10.23 11.52
C GLY A 42 10.65 -9.94 12.21
N PHE A 43 11.31 -8.84 11.87
CA PHE A 43 12.61 -8.48 12.45
C PHE A 43 12.50 -7.98 13.90
N ILE A 44 11.45 -7.25 14.24
CA ILE A 44 11.20 -6.77 15.60
C ILE A 44 10.57 -7.81 16.51
N GLN A 45 10.30 -9.03 16.01
CA GLN A 45 9.72 -10.11 16.82
C GLN A 45 10.51 -10.36 18.10
N GLN A 46 11.83 -10.33 18.02
CA GLN A 46 12.69 -10.57 19.19
C GLN A 46 12.56 -9.45 20.24
N HIS A 47 12.44 -8.20 19.80
CA HIS A 47 12.17 -7.06 20.70
C HIS A 47 10.78 -7.13 21.31
N LEU A 48 9.75 -7.47 20.51
CA LEU A 48 8.39 -7.66 21.03
C LEU A 48 8.31 -8.78 22.09
N ARG A 49 9.13 -9.84 21.94
CA ARG A 49 9.24 -10.90 22.96
C ARG A 49 9.87 -10.42 24.25
N THR A 50 10.92 -9.60 24.18
CA THR A 50 11.62 -9.09 25.37
C THR A 50 10.84 -7.99 26.05
N ASP A 51 10.26 -7.07 25.30
CA ASP A 51 9.65 -5.84 25.83
C ASP A 51 8.17 -6.04 26.23
N LEU A 52 7.42 -6.83 25.46
CA LEU A 52 6.00 -7.10 25.71
C LEU A 52 5.72 -8.51 26.26
N GLY A 53 6.74 -9.35 26.39
CA GLY A 53 6.58 -10.73 26.83
C GLY A 53 5.81 -11.63 25.85
N LEU A 54 5.70 -11.23 24.57
CA LEU A 54 4.95 -11.96 23.56
C LEU A 54 5.63 -13.29 23.26
N ASP A 55 4.89 -14.39 23.37
CA ASP A 55 5.34 -15.67 22.87
C ASP A 55 5.17 -15.78 21.33
N SER A 56 5.65 -16.87 20.75
CA SER A 56 5.55 -17.07 19.30
C SER A 56 4.11 -17.23 18.81
N ALA A 57 3.20 -17.71 19.65
CA ALA A 57 1.78 -17.87 19.31
C ALA A 57 1.08 -16.50 19.31
N ALA A 58 1.34 -15.68 20.32
CA ALA A 58 0.82 -14.31 20.40
C ALA A 58 1.30 -13.45 19.21
N TYR A 59 2.57 -13.56 18.86
CA TYR A 59 3.10 -12.90 17.66
C TYR A 59 2.39 -13.39 16.38
N GLY A 60 2.22 -14.71 16.22
CA GLY A 60 1.53 -15.30 15.07
C GLY A 60 0.07 -14.84 14.97
N LEU A 61 -0.62 -14.73 16.12
CA LEU A 61 -1.99 -14.20 16.17
C LEU A 61 -2.03 -12.74 15.72
N GLY A 62 -1.14 -11.89 16.21
CA GLY A 62 -1.06 -10.50 15.78
C GLY A 62 -0.77 -10.34 14.29
N ALA A 63 0.14 -11.18 13.74
CA ALA A 63 0.37 -11.23 12.30
C ALA A 63 -0.87 -11.67 11.52
N GLY A 64 -1.61 -12.66 12.02
CA GLY A 64 -2.89 -13.12 11.46
C GLY A 64 -3.97 -12.05 11.48
N LEU A 65 -4.11 -11.31 12.58
CA LEU A 65 -5.10 -10.26 12.74
C LEU A 65 -4.92 -9.13 11.72
N PHE A 66 -3.70 -8.84 11.31
CA PHE A 66 -3.46 -7.92 10.20
C PHE A 66 -4.17 -8.38 8.93
N PHE A 67 -3.99 -9.65 8.54
CA PHE A 67 -4.64 -10.19 7.34
C PHE A 67 -6.15 -10.28 7.46
N VAL A 68 -6.67 -10.55 8.65
CA VAL A 68 -8.13 -10.52 8.92
C VAL A 68 -8.68 -9.12 8.70
N GLY A 69 -8.05 -8.09 9.28
CA GLY A 69 -8.43 -6.69 9.07
C GLY A 69 -8.34 -6.31 7.60
N TYR A 70 -7.25 -6.67 6.93
CA TYR A 70 -7.07 -6.42 5.50
C TYR A 70 -8.18 -7.04 4.65
N ALA A 71 -8.47 -8.34 4.83
CA ALA A 71 -9.47 -9.06 4.04
C ALA A 71 -10.90 -8.53 4.23
N ILE A 72 -11.29 -8.20 5.49
CA ILE A 72 -12.62 -7.66 5.79
C ILE A 72 -12.82 -6.30 5.11
N PHE A 73 -11.82 -5.43 5.15
CA PHE A 73 -11.92 -4.06 4.65
C PHE A 73 -11.52 -3.89 3.18
N GLU A 74 -10.98 -4.89 2.51
CA GLU A 74 -10.55 -4.79 1.12
C GLU A 74 -11.70 -4.49 0.16
N VAL A 75 -12.80 -5.24 0.24
CA VAL A 75 -13.96 -5.03 -0.62
C VAL A 75 -14.66 -3.69 -0.32
N PRO A 76 -15.01 -3.36 0.94
CA PRO A 76 -15.56 -2.04 1.28
C PRO A 76 -14.67 -0.88 0.82
N SER A 77 -13.36 -0.98 1.02
CA SER A 77 -12.40 0.06 0.62
C SER A 77 -12.40 0.28 -0.89
N ASN A 78 -12.46 -0.79 -1.69
CA ASN A 78 -12.51 -0.68 -3.14
C ASN A 78 -13.84 -0.08 -3.66
N LEU A 79 -14.96 -0.37 -3.02
CA LEU A 79 -16.24 0.26 -3.34
C LEU A 79 -16.21 1.77 -3.05
N LEU A 80 -15.64 2.15 -1.91
CA LEU A 80 -15.49 3.56 -1.54
C LEU A 80 -14.48 4.29 -2.44
N LEU A 81 -13.42 3.61 -2.89
CA LEU A 81 -12.48 4.14 -3.89
C LEU A 81 -13.18 4.48 -5.21
N GLN A 82 -14.10 3.62 -5.67
CA GLN A 82 -14.88 3.90 -6.87
C GLN A 82 -15.83 5.08 -6.68
N LYS A 83 -16.42 5.24 -5.49
CA LYS A 83 -17.36 6.31 -5.16
C LYS A 83 -16.67 7.67 -4.98
N PHE A 84 -15.56 7.72 -4.24
CA PHE A 84 -14.87 8.97 -3.90
C PHE A 84 -13.72 9.34 -4.84
N GLY A 85 -13.34 8.41 -5.71
CA GLY A 85 -12.23 8.55 -6.64
C GLY A 85 -10.88 8.15 -6.04
N ALA A 86 -10.02 7.63 -6.92
CA ALA A 86 -8.75 7.04 -6.51
C ALA A 86 -7.81 8.03 -5.79
N ARG A 87 -7.75 9.30 -6.21
CA ARG A 87 -6.87 10.29 -5.61
C ARG A 87 -7.17 10.51 -4.12
N LEU A 88 -8.42 10.81 -3.81
CA LEU A 88 -8.84 11.09 -2.43
C LEU A 88 -8.71 9.83 -1.57
N TRP A 89 -9.15 8.70 -2.10
CA TRP A 89 -9.20 7.47 -1.32
C TRP A 89 -7.81 6.89 -1.04
N LEU A 90 -6.90 6.89 -2.02
CA LEU A 90 -5.51 6.48 -1.80
C LEU A 90 -4.78 7.42 -0.83
N THR A 91 -5.02 8.73 -0.90
CA THR A 91 -4.48 9.67 0.09
C THR A 91 -4.97 9.35 1.49
N ARG A 92 -6.27 9.07 1.66
CA ARG A 92 -6.83 8.65 2.95
C ARG A 92 -6.17 7.36 3.45
N ILE A 93 -6.03 6.33 2.59
CA ILE A 93 -5.36 5.07 2.95
C ILE A 93 -3.95 5.37 3.47
N THR A 94 -3.16 6.15 2.75
CA THR A 94 -1.79 6.47 3.13
C THR A 94 -1.71 7.19 4.47
N ILE A 95 -2.57 8.17 4.72
CA ILE A 95 -2.59 8.92 5.98
C ILE A 95 -3.00 8.02 7.13
N THR A 96 -4.10 7.27 6.99
CA THR A 96 -4.58 6.40 8.08
C THR A 96 -3.61 5.26 8.37
N TRP A 97 -3.01 4.66 7.35
CA TRP A 97 -1.97 3.67 7.50
C TRP A 97 -0.74 4.24 8.22
N GLY A 98 -0.21 5.39 7.79
CA GLY A 98 0.92 6.05 8.42
C GLY A 98 0.69 6.39 9.90
N VAL A 99 -0.52 6.85 10.25
CA VAL A 99 -0.89 7.11 11.65
C VAL A 99 -0.91 5.82 12.47
N VAL A 100 -1.57 4.76 11.98
CA VAL A 100 -1.67 3.49 12.71
C VAL A 100 -0.30 2.83 12.83
N ALA A 101 0.51 2.84 11.76
CA ALA A 101 1.89 2.34 11.80
C ALA A 101 2.74 3.09 12.84
N SER A 102 2.59 4.40 12.94
CA SER A 102 3.28 5.19 13.97
C SER A 102 2.81 4.84 15.39
N LEU A 103 1.52 4.57 15.57
CA LEU A 103 0.98 4.15 16.87
C LEU A 103 1.50 2.78 17.33
N MET A 104 1.92 1.90 16.39
CA MET A 104 2.55 0.63 16.74
C MET A 104 3.79 0.79 17.61
N ALA A 105 4.56 1.88 17.43
CA ALA A 105 5.74 2.16 18.25
C ALA A 105 5.40 2.46 19.72
N PHE A 106 4.16 2.75 20.03
CA PHE A 106 3.69 3.07 21.38
C PHE A 106 2.93 1.91 22.05
N ALA A 107 2.78 0.77 21.36
CA ALA A 107 2.16 -0.42 21.94
C ALA A 107 2.97 -0.92 23.13
N ARG A 108 2.29 -1.09 24.28
CA ARG A 108 2.90 -1.54 25.54
C ARG A 108 2.31 -2.84 26.07
N THR A 109 1.20 -3.27 25.49
CA THR A 109 0.50 -4.48 25.88
C THR A 109 0.20 -5.35 24.67
N GLU A 110 0.05 -6.65 24.91
CA GLU A 110 -0.35 -7.63 23.90
C GLU A 110 -1.68 -7.24 23.21
N ASN A 111 -2.65 -6.80 23.99
CA ASN A 111 -3.96 -6.38 23.44
C ASN A 111 -3.83 -5.15 22.53
N GLU A 112 -3.01 -4.16 22.90
CA GLU A 112 -2.73 -2.99 22.05
C GLU A 112 -2.07 -3.42 20.74
N PHE A 113 -1.11 -4.34 20.79
CA PHE A 113 -0.49 -4.90 19.61
C PHE A 113 -1.53 -5.55 18.68
N TYR A 114 -2.43 -6.37 19.21
CA TYR A 114 -3.49 -7.03 18.41
C TYR A 114 -4.44 -6.04 17.77
N VAL A 115 -4.92 -5.06 18.52
CA VAL A 115 -5.83 -4.03 18.02
C VAL A 115 -5.16 -3.20 16.93
N LEU A 116 -3.91 -2.81 17.14
CA LEU A 116 -3.15 -2.02 16.16
C LEU A 116 -2.82 -2.84 14.90
N ARG A 117 -2.49 -4.12 15.03
CA ARG A 117 -2.29 -5.01 13.86
C ARG A 117 -3.57 -5.16 13.03
N PHE A 118 -4.71 -5.37 13.64
CA PHE A 118 -5.99 -5.40 12.96
C PHE A 118 -6.32 -4.05 12.28
N ALA A 119 -6.15 -2.95 13.01
CA ALA A 119 -6.38 -1.60 12.51
C ALA A 119 -5.45 -1.25 11.33
N LEU A 120 -4.18 -1.71 11.39
CA LEU A 120 -3.21 -1.52 10.33
C LEU A 120 -3.64 -2.24 9.05
N GLY A 121 -4.07 -3.51 9.15
CA GLY A 121 -4.63 -4.25 8.04
C GLY A 121 -5.84 -3.57 7.41
N ALA A 122 -6.77 -3.10 8.24
CA ALA A 122 -7.95 -2.34 7.79
C ALA A 122 -7.58 -1.00 7.13
N ALA A 123 -6.56 -0.30 7.64
CA ALA A 123 -6.09 0.97 7.09
C ALA A 123 -5.41 0.80 5.72
N GLU A 124 -4.62 -0.27 5.53
CA GLU A 124 -3.95 -0.60 4.27
C GLU A 124 -4.90 -1.18 3.21
N ALA A 125 -6.04 -1.71 3.63
CA ALA A 125 -6.97 -2.41 2.75
C ALA A 125 -7.39 -1.56 1.55
N GLY A 126 -7.29 -2.14 0.36
CA GLY A 126 -7.62 -1.47 -0.90
C GLY A 126 -6.48 -0.64 -1.52
N PHE A 127 -5.29 -0.55 -0.90
CA PHE A 127 -4.17 0.17 -1.50
C PHE A 127 -3.73 -0.47 -2.83
N PHE A 128 -3.38 -1.75 -2.81
CA PHE A 128 -2.89 -2.45 -3.99
C PHE A 128 -3.92 -2.44 -5.15
N PRO A 129 -5.16 -2.94 -4.98
CA PRO A 129 -6.15 -2.90 -6.04
C PRO A 129 -6.54 -1.46 -6.42
N GLY A 130 -6.45 -0.51 -5.51
CA GLY A 130 -6.69 0.91 -5.78
C GLY A 130 -5.65 1.51 -6.73
N VAL A 131 -4.38 1.16 -6.59
CA VAL A 131 -3.32 1.58 -7.52
C VAL A 131 -3.52 0.94 -8.90
N ILE A 132 -3.86 -0.35 -8.95
CA ILE A 132 -4.18 -1.03 -10.21
C ILE A 132 -5.37 -0.36 -10.88
N TYR A 133 -6.45 -0.07 -10.13
CA TYR A 133 -7.60 0.67 -10.64
C TYR A 133 -7.21 2.05 -11.19
N TYR A 134 -6.32 2.79 -10.47
CA TYR A 134 -5.79 4.06 -10.96
C TYR A 134 -5.11 3.90 -12.31
N PHE A 135 -4.23 2.91 -12.48
CA PHE A 135 -3.57 2.66 -13.76
C PHE A 135 -4.54 2.29 -14.88
N THR A 136 -5.62 1.57 -14.59
CA THR A 136 -6.64 1.24 -15.61
C THR A 136 -7.38 2.48 -16.11
N ARG A 137 -7.48 3.52 -15.30
CA ARG A 137 -8.19 4.77 -15.66
C ARG A 137 -7.31 5.77 -16.41
N TRP A 138 -6.01 5.80 -16.09
CA TRP A 138 -5.10 6.84 -16.56
C TRP A 138 -4.07 6.39 -17.59
N LEU A 139 -3.86 5.09 -17.75
CA LEU A 139 -2.88 4.56 -18.69
C LEU A 139 -3.56 3.76 -19.81
N PRO A 140 -3.16 3.97 -21.08
CA PRO A 140 -3.54 3.10 -22.19
C PRO A 140 -3.09 1.66 -21.95
N SER A 141 -3.77 0.70 -22.58
CA SER A 141 -3.50 -0.74 -22.40
C SER A 141 -2.04 -1.12 -22.66
N ALA A 142 -1.41 -0.52 -23.66
CA ALA A 142 -0.01 -0.75 -24.03
C ALA A 142 0.99 -0.33 -22.94
N GLU A 143 0.68 0.72 -22.14
CA GLU A 143 1.56 1.25 -21.10
C GLU A 143 1.23 0.69 -19.70
N ARG A 144 0.01 0.22 -19.53
CA ARG A 144 -0.50 -0.29 -18.24
C ARG A 144 0.31 -1.49 -17.75
N GLY A 145 0.59 -2.46 -18.63
CA GLY A 145 1.37 -3.65 -18.28
C GLY A 145 2.76 -3.29 -17.75
N LYS A 146 3.44 -2.33 -18.41
CA LYS A 146 4.76 -1.86 -17.98
C LYS A 146 4.70 -1.15 -16.61
N ALA A 147 3.67 -0.31 -16.40
CA ALA A 147 3.50 0.40 -15.14
C ALA A 147 3.22 -0.57 -13.98
N ILE A 148 2.39 -1.59 -14.19
CA ILE A 148 2.11 -2.63 -13.19
C ILE A 148 3.38 -3.45 -12.90
N ALA A 149 4.13 -3.86 -13.92
CA ALA A 149 5.38 -4.61 -13.72
C ALA A 149 6.41 -3.80 -12.92
N LEU A 150 6.58 -2.51 -13.22
CA LEU A 150 7.43 -1.61 -12.46
C LEU A 150 6.92 -1.40 -11.03
N PHE A 151 5.62 -1.27 -10.82
CA PHE A 151 5.04 -1.17 -9.49
C PHE A 151 5.31 -2.43 -8.67
N LEU A 152 5.10 -3.61 -9.24
CA LEU A 152 5.36 -4.89 -8.59
C LEU A 152 6.84 -5.13 -8.28
N SER A 153 7.77 -4.59 -9.09
CA SER A 153 9.21 -4.70 -8.80
C SER A 153 9.62 -4.01 -7.49
N GLY A 154 8.77 -3.12 -6.97
CA GLY A 154 8.94 -2.52 -5.64
C GLY A 154 9.03 -3.54 -4.52
N SER A 155 8.35 -4.69 -4.62
CA SER A 155 8.45 -5.77 -3.62
C SER A 155 9.84 -6.41 -3.60
N ALA A 156 10.47 -6.59 -4.77
CA ALA A 156 11.84 -7.10 -4.87
C ALA A 156 12.84 -6.12 -4.26
N ILE A 157 12.67 -4.82 -4.54
CA ILE A 157 13.50 -3.76 -3.95
C ILE A 157 13.33 -3.75 -2.43
N ALA A 158 12.11 -3.82 -1.93
CA ALA A 158 11.82 -3.86 -0.51
C ALA A 158 12.43 -5.10 0.17
N SER A 159 12.36 -6.27 -0.48
CA SER A 159 12.99 -7.50 0.05
C SER A 159 14.51 -7.41 0.13
N ILE A 160 15.16 -6.74 -0.83
CA ILE A 160 16.60 -6.48 -0.80
C ILE A 160 16.95 -5.52 0.33
N LEU A 161 16.16 -4.47 0.52
CA LEU A 161 16.38 -3.48 1.58
C LEU A 161 16.11 -4.03 2.98
N SER A 162 15.18 -4.96 3.13
CA SER A 162 14.85 -5.57 4.41
C SER A 162 15.83 -6.65 4.87
N GLY A 163 16.61 -7.24 3.97
CA GLY A 163 17.57 -8.30 4.30
C GLY A 163 18.73 -7.89 5.20
N PRO A 164 19.30 -6.66 5.09
CA PRO A 164 20.40 -6.17 5.94
C PRO A 164 19.94 -5.50 7.23
N LEU A 165 18.64 -5.25 7.43
CA LEU A 165 18.07 -4.57 8.59
C LEU A 165 17.65 -5.58 9.65
#